data_13d80e3e16a85c468088cb0999925d1e
#
_entry.id   13d80e3e16a85c468088cb0999925d1e
#
_cell.length_a   1.000
_cell.length_b   1.000
_cell.length_c   1.000
_cell.angle_alpha   90.00
_cell.angle_beta   90.00
_cell.angle_gamma   90.00
#
_symmetry.space_group_name_H-M   'P 1'
#
loop_
_entity.id
_entity.type
_entity.pdbx_description
1 polymer ?
#
loop_
_entity_poly.entity_id
_entity_poly.type
_entity_poly.pdbx_seq_one_letter_code
_entity_poly.pdbx_strand_id
1 'polypeptide(L)'
;DIFVGNSLNIFVKNLNVKMLYGEPACASDGTIFMPRIENFKSSEDYYNTLFHELTHFSGTPEKLNRHKKLWSKYDKNTARGIEELVAEVGSCFLSSKFQIDMTETKNVEYLNSWIKAIKEKPYILFSIASHASKSTNYLQNQAKRNEEFQNKNKTNTKTKMMTPKVA
;
A
#
# COMPACT_ATOMS: atom_id res chain seq x y z
N ASP A 1 14.63 10.42 12.04
CA ASP A 1 15.00 10.90 10.89
C ASP A 1 14.01 11.72 10.09
N ILE A 2 14.20 13.05 10.14
CA ILE A 2 13.32 14.04 9.52
C ILE A 2 13.20 13.85 7.99
N PHE A 3 14.26 13.37 7.34
CA PHE A 3 14.30 13.16 5.88
C PHE A 3 13.42 11.98 5.43
N VAL A 4 13.46 10.88 6.14
CA VAL A 4 12.63 9.69 5.86
C VAL A 4 11.16 10.03 6.06
N GLY A 5 10.83 10.72 7.15
CA GLY A 5 9.47 11.19 7.43
C GLY A 5 8.90 12.08 6.33
N ASN A 6 9.72 12.98 5.77
CA ASN A 6 9.30 13.87 4.69
C ASN A 6 9.02 13.10 3.39
N SER A 7 9.89 12.17 2.99
CA SER A 7 9.71 11.35 1.78
C SER A 7 8.46 10.48 1.88
N LEU A 8 8.23 9.91 3.05
CA LEU A 8 7.07 9.06 3.33
C LEU A 8 5.76 9.87 3.30
N ASN A 9 5.74 11.03 3.96
CA ASN A 9 4.57 11.91 3.96
C ASN A 9 4.23 12.40 2.54
N ILE A 10 5.24 12.73 1.73
CA ILE A 10 5.06 13.10 0.32
C ILE A 10 4.50 11.91 -0.46
N PHE A 11 5.02 10.71 -0.26
CA PHE A 11 4.52 9.50 -0.91
C PHE A 11 3.05 9.24 -0.57
N VAL A 12 2.68 9.20 0.71
CA VAL A 12 1.30 8.96 1.16
C VAL A 12 0.35 10.04 0.61
N LYS A 13 0.74 11.31 0.70
CA LYS A 13 -0.04 12.42 0.13
C LYS A 13 -0.24 12.29 -1.38
N ASN A 14 0.81 11.92 -2.10
CA ASN A 14 0.77 11.80 -3.55
C ASN A 14 0.02 10.56 -4.04
N LEU A 15 -0.20 9.55 -3.19
CA LEU A 15 -1.09 8.43 -3.53
C LEU A 15 -2.52 8.90 -3.80
N ASN A 16 -2.95 9.98 -3.16
CA ASN A 16 -4.31 10.53 -3.27
C ASN A 16 -5.39 9.47 -3.00
N VAL A 17 -5.16 8.64 -1.98
CA VAL A 17 -6.08 7.61 -1.52
C VAL A 17 -6.98 8.20 -0.45
N LYS A 18 -8.26 7.92 -0.52
CA LYS A 18 -9.19 8.30 0.54
C LYS A 18 -8.88 7.51 1.79
N MET A 19 -8.54 8.22 2.86
CA MET A 19 -8.29 7.64 4.17
C MET A 19 -9.29 8.18 5.18
N LEU A 20 -9.88 7.29 5.97
CA LEU A 20 -10.84 7.62 7.01
C LEU A 20 -10.43 6.94 8.33
N TYR A 21 -10.97 7.46 9.42
CA TYR A 21 -10.87 6.80 10.71
C TYR A 21 -11.69 5.51 10.72
N GLY A 22 -11.11 4.42 11.23
CA GLY A 22 -11.80 3.16 11.43
C GLY A 22 -10.96 2.14 12.20
N GLU A 23 -11.59 1.30 12.95
CA GLU A 23 -11.00 0.18 13.66
C GLU A 23 -11.84 -1.08 13.41
N PRO A 24 -11.22 -2.21 13.06
CA PRO A 24 -9.78 -2.37 12.77
C PRO A 24 -9.34 -1.65 11.48
N ALA A 25 -8.02 -1.53 11.27
CA ALA A 25 -7.50 -1.08 9.98
C ALA A 25 -7.99 -2.02 8.87
N CYS A 26 -8.45 -1.45 7.75
CA CYS A 26 -8.85 -2.23 6.57
C CYS A 26 -8.93 -1.39 5.30
N ALA A 27 -8.80 -2.05 4.14
CA ALA A 27 -9.05 -1.46 2.83
C ALA A 27 -10.38 -1.97 2.28
N SER A 28 -11.35 -1.08 2.07
CA SER A 28 -12.68 -1.41 1.54
C SER A 28 -13.19 -0.32 0.61
N ASP A 29 -13.83 -0.72 -0.49
CA ASP A 29 -14.52 0.18 -1.44
C ASP A 29 -13.70 1.41 -1.86
N GLY A 30 -12.41 1.21 -2.15
CA GLY A 30 -11.52 2.28 -2.57
C GLY A 30 -11.11 3.26 -1.45
N THR A 31 -11.44 2.95 -0.21
CA THR A 31 -11.10 3.72 0.99
C THR A 31 -10.23 2.88 1.91
N ILE A 32 -9.25 3.49 2.55
CA ILE A 32 -8.47 2.87 3.62
C ILE A 32 -8.98 3.43 4.95
N PHE A 33 -9.33 2.54 5.85
CA PHE A 33 -9.68 2.86 7.23
C PHE A 33 -8.47 2.57 8.11
N MET A 34 -8.07 3.56 8.89
CA MET A 34 -6.92 3.44 9.81
C MET A 34 -7.29 3.96 11.20
N PRO A 35 -6.87 3.28 12.26
CA PRO A 35 -6.88 3.87 13.60
C PRO A 35 -6.00 5.11 13.63
N ARG A 36 -6.17 5.95 14.64
CA ARG A 36 -5.30 7.11 14.85
C ARG A 36 -3.88 6.65 15.15
N ILE A 37 -2.88 7.41 14.72
CA ILE A 37 -1.47 7.05 14.92
C ILE A 37 -1.14 6.89 16.42
N GLU A 38 -1.82 7.64 17.28
CA GLU A 38 -1.66 7.59 18.73
C GLU A 38 -2.12 6.26 19.34
N ASN A 39 -2.92 5.47 18.61
CA ASN A 39 -3.40 4.15 19.03
C ASN A 39 -2.40 3.03 18.74
N PHE A 40 -1.29 3.33 18.06
CA PHE A 40 -0.22 2.39 17.76
C PHE A 40 0.91 2.48 18.78
N LYS A 41 1.68 1.39 18.93
CA LYS A 41 2.82 1.35 19.84
C LYS A 41 3.96 2.27 19.38
N SER A 42 4.09 2.47 18.06
CA SER A 42 5.09 3.33 17.44
C SER A 42 4.60 3.84 16.07
N SER A 43 5.30 4.84 15.53
CA SER A 43 5.06 5.31 14.16
C SER A 43 5.34 4.22 13.12
N GLU A 44 6.34 3.37 13.36
CA GLU A 44 6.68 2.23 12.52
C GLU A 44 5.53 1.24 12.45
N ASP A 45 4.90 0.93 13.59
CA ASP A 45 3.72 0.04 13.66
C ASP A 45 2.53 0.60 12.85
N TYR A 46 2.30 1.92 12.94
CA TYR A 46 1.31 2.60 12.12
C TYR A 46 1.61 2.47 10.63
N TYR A 47 2.84 2.79 10.20
CA TYR A 47 3.19 2.76 8.78
C TYR A 47 3.27 1.34 8.22
N ASN A 48 3.74 0.36 8.97
CA ASN A 48 3.70 -1.04 8.57
C ASN A 48 2.25 -1.49 8.33
N THR A 49 1.32 -1.11 9.21
CA THR A 49 -0.12 -1.39 9.04
C THR A 49 -0.68 -0.65 7.82
N LEU A 50 -0.35 0.63 7.63
CA LEU A 50 -0.79 1.40 6.47
C LEU A 50 -0.29 0.77 5.15
N PHE A 51 0.93 0.31 5.10
CA PHE A 51 1.49 -0.33 3.90
C PHE A 51 0.83 -1.68 3.59
N HIS A 52 0.45 -2.42 4.62
CA HIS A 52 -0.36 -3.62 4.49
C HIS A 52 -1.70 -3.30 3.82
N GLU A 53 -2.44 -2.32 4.33
CA GLU A 53 -3.73 -1.90 3.77
C GLU A 53 -3.60 -1.29 2.36
N LEU A 54 -2.56 -0.51 2.10
CA LEU A 54 -2.25 0.01 0.76
C LEU A 54 -1.98 -1.13 -0.24
N THR A 55 -1.37 -2.22 0.21
CA THR A 55 -1.14 -3.38 -0.64
C THR A 55 -2.45 -4.06 -1.00
N HIS A 56 -3.37 -4.26 -0.05
CA HIS A 56 -4.74 -4.71 -0.33
C HIS A 56 -5.47 -3.79 -1.29
N PHE A 57 -5.45 -2.49 -1.02
CA PHE A 57 -6.05 -1.46 -1.88
C PHE A 57 -5.59 -1.57 -3.33
N SER A 58 -4.31 -1.84 -3.55
CA SER A 58 -3.77 -2.01 -4.91
C SER A 58 -4.33 -3.24 -5.64
N GLY A 59 -4.85 -4.22 -4.91
CA GLY A 59 -5.35 -5.49 -5.45
C GLY A 59 -6.77 -5.46 -5.98
N THR A 60 -7.50 -4.34 -5.78
CA THR A 60 -8.90 -4.22 -6.20
C THR A 60 -9.10 -4.35 -7.71
N PRO A 61 -10.33 -4.67 -8.18
CA PRO A 61 -10.61 -4.87 -9.61
C PRO A 61 -10.23 -3.70 -10.50
N GLU A 62 -10.39 -2.46 -10.00
CA GLU A 62 -10.15 -1.22 -10.74
C GLU A 62 -8.65 -0.90 -10.87
N LYS A 63 -7.78 -1.64 -10.16
CA LYS A 63 -6.33 -1.43 -10.14
C LYS A 63 -5.60 -2.64 -10.75
N LEU A 64 -5.01 -3.48 -9.92
CA LEU A 64 -4.27 -4.67 -10.38
C LEU A 64 -5.18 -5.89 -10.61
N ASN A 65 -6.43 -5.82 -10.19
CA ASN A 65 -7.43 -6.89 -10.32
C ASN A 65 -6.93 -8.25 -9.76
N ARG A 66 -6.10 -8.20 -8.71
CA ARG A 66 -5.55 -9.38 -8.06
C ARG A 66 -6.60 -10.13 -7.29
N HIS A 67 -7.47 -9.44 -6.56
CA HIS A 67 -8.53 -10.05 -5.79
C HIS A 67 -9.39 -10.96 -6.67
N LYS A 68 -9.97 -10.44 -7.75
CA LYS A 68 -10.82 -11.24 -8.65
C LYS A 68 -10.07 -12.46 -9.20
N LYS A 69 -8.79 -12.31 -9.56
CA LYS A 69 -7.97 -13.41 -10.09
C LYS A 69 -7.71 -14.50 -9.03
N LEU A 70 -7.47 -14.13 -7.77
CA LEU A 70 -7.29 -15.09 -6.70
C LEU A 70 -8.59 -15.83 -6.39
N TRP A 71 -9.71 -15.11 -6.26
CA TRP A 71 -11.02 -15.70 -5.97
C TRP A 71 -11.57 -16.57 -7.11
N SER A 72 -11.14 -16.36 -8.36
CA SER A 72 -11.50 -17.25 -9.48
C SER A 72 -10.64 -18.51 -9.55
N LYS A 73 -9.46 -18.51 -8.92
CA LYS A 73 -8.49 -19.61 -9.02
C LYS A 73 -8.47 -20.54 -7.81
N TYR A 74 -8.80 -20.01 -6.64
CA TYR A 74 -8.69 -20.72 -5.37
C TYR A 74 -10.02 -20.66 -4.61
N ASP A 75 -10.23 -21.60 -3.69
CA ASP A 75 -11.30 -21.47 -2.71
C ASP A 75 -11.12 -20.23 -1.84
N LYS A 76 -12.19 -19.79 -1.18
CA LYS A 76 -12.24 -18.53 -0.44
C LYS A 76 -11.15 -18.41 0.64
N ASN A 77 -10.89 -19.48 1.39
CA ASN A 77 -9.92 -19.46 2.49
C ASN A 77 -8.48 -19.40 1.94
N THR A 78 -8.19 -20.18 0.92
CA THR A 78 -6.88 -20.16 0.25
C THR A 78 -6.63 -18.81 -0.44
N ALA A 79 -7.61 -18.28 -1.17
CA ALA A 79 -7.50 -16.98 -1.82
C ALA A 79 -7.22 -15.86 -0.79
N ARG A 80 -7.94 -15.87 0.34
CA ARG A 80 -7.73 -14.92 1.43
C ARG A 80 -6.33 -15.07 2.04
N GLY A 81 -5.90 -16.28 2.35
CA GLY A 81 -4.57 -16.52 2.90
C GLY A 81 -3.45 -16.05 1.98
N ILE A 82 -3.58 -16.25 0.65
CA ILE A 82 -2.61 -15.73 -0.33
C ILE A 82 -2.63 -14.19 -0.33
N GLU A 83 -3.79 -13.58 -0.28
CA GLU A 83 -3.93 -12.11 -0.29
C GLU A 83 -3.30 -11.48 0.95
N GLU A 84 -3.50 -12.07 2.13
CA GLU A 84 -2.85 -11.62 3.37
C GLU A 84 -1.32 -11.71 3.25
N LEU A 85 -0.79 -12.84 2.71
CA LEU A 85 0.65 -12.98 2.47
C LEU A 85 1.19 -11.95 1.47
N VAL A 86 0.44 -11.63 0.44
CA VAL A 86 0.83 -10.57 -0.51
C VAL A 86 0.87 -9.22 0.19
N ALA A 87 -0.09 -8.94 1.08
CA ALA A 87 -0.14 -7.69 1.83
C ALA A 87 1.04 -7.57 2.81
N GLU A 88 1.38 -8.64 3.53
CA GLU A 88 2.55 -8.68 4.42
C GLU A 88 3.86 -8.45 3.64
N VAL A 89 4.09 -9.19 2.56
CA VAL A 89 5.31 -9.02 1.76
C VAL A 89 5.37 -7.64 1.10
N GLY A 90 4.23 -7.11 0.66
CA GLY A 90 4.13 -5.76 0.11
C GLY A 90 4.45 -4.68 1.15
N SER A 91 3.97 -4.85 2.37
CA SER A 91 4.34 -4.00 3.51
C SER A 91 5.86 -4.04 3.76
N CYS A 92 6.47 -5.24 3.77
CA CYS A 92 7.93 -5.38 3.90
C CYS A 92 8.70 -4.60 2.82
N PHE A 93 8.25 -4.68 1.56
CA PHE A 93 8.92 -3.98 0.45
C PHE A 93 8.81 -2.46 0.58
N LEU A 94 7.65 -1.94 0.98
CA LEU A 94 7.46 -0.51 1.22
C LEU A 94 8.25 -0.03 2.45
N SER A 95 8.22 -0.78 3.55
CA SER A 95 8.96 -0.45 4.77
C SER A 95 10.46 -0.40 4.50
N SER A 96 11.00 -1.40 3.80
CA SER A 96 12.41 -1.40 3.37
C SER A 96 12.76 -0.18 2.52
N LYS A 97 11.86 0.22 1.58
CA LYS A 97 12.10 1.39 0.75
C LYS A 97 12.18 2.69 1.54
N PHE A 98 11.33 2.83 2.56
CA PHE A 98 11.28 4.04 3.39
C PHE A 98 12.13 3.93 4.66
N GLN A 99 12.95 2.88 4.77
CA GLN A 99 13.83 2.63 5.92
C GLN A 99 13.06 2.61 7.25
N ILE A 100 11.86 2.03 7.23
CA ILE A 100 11.04 1.83 8.41
C ILE A 100 11.32 0.44 8.94
N ASP A 101 11.61 0.34 10.23
CA ASP A 101 11.83 -0.93 10.88
C ASP A 101 10.54 -1.76 10.86
N MET A 102 10.71 -3.05 10.55
CA MET A 102 9.61 -3.99 10.61
C MET A 102 9.28 -4.28 12.07
N THR A 103 8.04 -3.98 12.44
CA THR A 103 7.52 -4.39 13.74
C THR A 103 7.12 -5.86 13.71
N GLU A 104 7.01 -6.48 14.88
CA GLU A 104 6.53 -7.86 14.96
C GLU A 104 5.16 -7.97 14.30
N THR A 105 5.05 -8.92 13.35
CA THR A 105 3.79 -9.12 12.63
C THR A 105 2.71 -9.58 13.60
N LYS A 106 1.58 -8.90 13.62
CA LYS A 106 0.42 -9.26 14.46
C LYS A 106 -0.22 -10.59 14.05
N ASN A 107 0.23 -11.17 12.96
CA ASN A 107 -0.39 -12.33 12.30
C ASN A 107 0.31 -13.66 12.60
N VAL A 108 0.91 -13.80 13.80
CA VAL A 108 1.56 -15.06 14.21
C VAL A 108 0.61 -16.27 14.10
N GLU A 109 -0.69 -16.07 14.32
CA GLU A 109 -1.70 -17.12 14.21
C GLU A 109 -1.83 -17.68 12.79
N TYR A 110 -1.58 -16.88 11.77
CA TYR A 110 -1.62 -17.30 10.37
C TYR A 110 -0.31 -17.91 9.88
N LEU A 111 0.82 -17.64 10.54
CA LEU A 111 2.14 -18.13 10.13
C LEU A 111 2.16 -19.64 9.96
N ASN A 112 1.57 -20.42 10.87
CA ASN A 112 1.54 -21.88 10.79
C ASN A 112 0.75 -22.38 9.56
N SER A 113 -0.36 -21.72 9.24
CA SER A 113 -1.16 -22.04 8.04
C SER A 113 -0.39 -21.70 6.78
N TRP A 114 0.36 -20.59 6.79
CA TRP A 114 1.21 -20.16 5.67
C TRP A 114 2.40 -21.08 5.47
N ILE A 115 3.10 -21.47 6.55
CA ILE A 115 4.21 -22.42 6.50
C ILE A 115 3.73 -23.75 5.92
N LYS A 116 2.55 -24.25 6.30
CA LYS A 116 1.98 -25.46 5.75
C LYS A 116 1.71 -25.32 4.25
N ALA A 117 1.02 -24.26 3.82
CA ALA A 117 0.71 -24.00 2.43
C ALA A 117 1.96 -23.87 1.56
N ILE A 118 3.01 -23.21 2.07
CA ILE A 118 4.30 -23.04 1.41
C ILE A 118 5.03 -24.38 1.29
N LYS A 119 5.04 -25.20 2.35
CA LYS A 119 5.66 -26.54 2.32
C LYS A 119 4.99 -27.45 1.28
N GLU A 120 3.67 -27.39 1.17
CA GLU A 120 2.91 -28.19 0.19
C GLU A 120 3.10 -27.71 -1.26
N LYS A 121 3.26 -26.39 -1.46
CA LYS A 121 3.37 -25.76 -2.78
C LYS A 121 4.42 -24.62 -2.79
N PRO A 122 5.73 -24.93 -2.77
CA PRO A 122 6.79 -23.92 -2.64
C PRO A 122 6.75 -22.82 -3.73
N TYR A 123 6.26 -23.13 -4.93
CA TYR A 123 6.14 -22.15 -6.02
C TYR A 123 5.17 -21.01 -5.72
N ILE A 124 4.29 -21.15 -4.72
CA ILE A 124 3.36 -20.08 -4.32
C ILE A 124 4.10 -18.85 -3.82
N LEU A 125 5.31 -19.02 -3.23
CA LEU A 125 6.16 -17.92 -2.78
C LEU A 125 6.56 -16.98 -3.92
N PHE A 126 6.92 -17.52 -5.08
CA PHE A 126 7.23 -16.70 -6.24
C PHE A 126 6.03 -15.90 -6.72
N SER A 127 4.84 -16.50 -6.66
CA SER A 127 3.59 -15.83 -7.00
C SER A 127 3.29 -14.68 -6.02
N ILE A 128 3.42 -14.93 -4.71
CA ILE A 128 3.23 -13.94 -3.65
C ILE A 128 4.20 -12.77 -3.83
N ALA A 129 5.50 -13.05 -3.96
CA ALA A 129 6.53 -12.03 -4.16
C ALA A 129 6.29 -11.21 -5.44
N SER A 130 5.89 -11.87 -6.54
CA SER A 130 5.51 -11.19 -7.78
C SER A 130 4.31 -10.25 -7.60
N HIS A 131 3.27 -10.69 -6.90
CA HIS A 131 2.10 -9.85 -6.62
C HIS A 131 2.45 -8.68 -5.70
N ALA A 132 3.23 -8.89 -4.65
CA ALA A 132 3.71 -7.86 -3.75
C ALA A 132 4.56 -6.81 -4.48
N SER A 133 5.50 -7.25 -5.32
CA SER A 133 6.31 -6.36 -6.16
C SER A 133 5.45 -5.52 -7.11
N LYS A 134 4.46 -6.13 -7.77
CA LYS A 134 3.52 -5.40 -8.64
C LYS A 134 2.72 -4.36 -7.86
N SER A 135 2.30 -4.66 -6.63
CA SER A 135 1.59 -3.73 -5.75
C SER A 135 2.46 -2.54 -5.38
N THR A 136 3.68 -2.81 -4.92
CA THR A 136 4.66 -1.78 -4.56
C THR A 136 4.96 -0.86 -5.75
N ASN A 137 5.23 -1.43 -6.93
CA ASN A 137 5.48 -0.67 -8.16
C ASN A 137 4.25 0.16 -8.58
N TYR A 138 3.05 -0.40 -8.47
CA TYR A 138 1.81 0.32 -8.77
C TYR A 138 1.66 1.56 -7.89
N LEU A 139 1.80 1.41 -6.58
CA LEU A 139 1.67 2.50 -5.61
C LEU A 139 2.74 3.58 -5.84
N GLN A 140 3.99 3.19 -6.09
CA GLN A 140 5.07 4.13 -6.38
C GLN A 140 4.82 4.93 -7.67
N ASN A 141 4.39 4.24 -8.73
CA ASN A 141 4.09 4.88 -10.01
C ASN A 141 2.87 5.79 -9.91
N GLN A 142 1.87 5.44 -9.08
CA GLN A 142 0.73 6.31 -8.83
C GLN A 142 1.15 7.59 -8.11
N ALA A 143 1.92 7.48 -7.04
CA ALA A 143 2.41 8.63 -6.29
C ALA A 143 3.25 9.57 -7.19
N LYS A 144 4.16 9.02 -7.99
CA LYS A 144 4.99 9.78 -8.93
C LYS A 144 4.16 10.51 -9.98
N ARG A 145 3.20 9.84 -10.61
CA ARG A 145 2.31 10.47 -11.61
C ARG A 145 1.51 11.63 -11.02
N ASN A 146 0.98 11.45 -9.82
CA ASN A 146 0.21 12.49 -9.14
C ASN A 146 1.09 13.69 -8.78
N GLU A 147 2.33 13.46 -8.36
CA GLU A 147 3.31 14.51 -8.11
C GLU A 147 3.63 15.32 -9.37
N GLU A 148 3.92 14.66 -10.46
CA GLU A 148 4.20 15.28 -11.76
C GLU A 148 3.00 16.13 -12.23
N PHE A 149 1.78 15.63 -12.07
CA PHE A 149 0.56 16.35 -12.42
C PHE A 149 0.38 17.61 -11.57
N GLN A 150 0.58 17.51 -10.26
CA GLN A 150 0.50 18.65 -9.35
C GLN A 150 1.54 19.73 -9.70
N ASN A 151 2.76 19.34 -10.03
CA ASN A 151 3.84 20.25 -10.39
C ASN A 151 3.55 21.00 -11.71
N LYS A 152 3.05 20.29 -12.74
CA LYS A 152 2.62 20.91 -14.01
C LYS A 152 1.52 21.97 -13.78
N ASN A 153 0.53 21.67 -12.95
CA ASN A 153 -0.57 22.59 -12.66
C ASN A 153 -0.08 23.85 -11.92
N LYS A 154 0.86 23.71 -10.98
CA LYS A 154 1.48 24.86 -10.28
C LYS A 154 2.24 25.77 -11.25
N THR A 155 2.96 25.22 -12.20
CA THR A 155 3.71 25.98 -13.22
C THR A 155 2.75 26.73 -14.13
N ASN A 156 1.70 26.09 -14.63
CA ASN A 156 0.71 26.71 -15.49
C ASN A 156 -0.05 27.85 -14.79
N THR A 157 -0.35 27.71 -13.51
CA THR A 157 -1.02 28.77 -12.73
C THR A 157 -0.10 29.98 -12.55
N LYS A 158 1.20 29.77 -12.28
CA LYS A 158 2.17 30.87 -12.19
C LYS A 158 2.32 31.61 -13.50
N THR A 159 2.39 30.91 -14.63
CA THR A 159 2.51 31.52 -15.95
C THR A 159 1.25 32.37 -16.30
N LYS A 160 0.03 31.88 -15.94
CA LYS A 160 -1.20 32.65 -16.13
C LYS A 160 -1.30 33.94 -15.29
N MET A 161 -0.69 33.94 -14.11
CA MET A 161 -0.66 35.12 -13.23
C MET A 161 0.39 36.17 -13.68
N MET A 162 1.37 35.79 -14.49
CA MET A 162 2.43 36.68 -14.96
C MET A 162 2.18 37.31 -16.33
N THR A 163 1.09 36.98 -17.03
CA THR A 163 0.68 37.69 -18.25
C THR A 163 -0.06 38.97 -17.87
N PRO A 164 0.48 40.17 -18.17
CA PRO A 164 -0.23 41.42 -17.92
C PRO A 164 -1.52 41.45 -18.72
N LYS A 165 -2.63 41.84 -18.12
CA LYS A 165 -3.80 42.26 -18.88
C LYS A 165 -3.39 43.50 -19.68
N VAL A 166 -3.16 43.32 -20.97
CA VAL A 166 -3.01 44.47 -21.87
C VAL A 166 -4.41 45.12 -21.93
N ALA A 167 -4.46 46.37 -21.47
CA ALA A 167 -5.63 47.23 -21.52
C ALA A 167 -5.82 47.75 -22.95
#